data_7775947cf3802436669bb02c2f4a538e
#
_entry.id   7775947cf3802436669bb02c2f4a538e
#
_cell.length_a   1.000
_cell.length_b   1.000
_cell.length_c   1.000
_cell.angle_alpha   90.00
_cell.angle_beta   90.00
_cell.angle_gamma   90.00
#
_symmetry.space_group_name_H-M   'P 1'
#
loop_
_entity.id
_entity.type
_entity.pdbx_description
1 polymer ?
#
loop_
_entity_poly.entity_id
_entity_poly.type
_entity_poly.pdbx_seq_one_letter_code
_entity_poly.pdbx_strand_id
1 'polypeptide(L)'
;IAFEYDPNIVSYEDLLNVFWRTHDPTTKDRQGPDVGSQYRSVIFTYDEQQRQDASKYKKLLNRQKVFANPIVTTIEPAVDFYPTKADHFNFYNLNKDNPYCQINIVPKLKKLQAVLAEATETGIPDSEEAK
;
A
#
# COMPACT_ATOMS: atom_id res chain seq x y z
N ILE A 1 1.53 1.90 8.38
CA ILE A 1 0.64 3.05 8.21
C ILE A 1 -0.76 2.66 8.66
N ALA A 2 -1.41 3.56 9.38
CA ALA A 2 -2.82 3.46 9.74
C ALA A 2 -3.52 4.76 9.37
N PHE A 3 -4.74 4.66 8.85
CA PHE A 3 -5.55 5.82 8.50
C PHE A 3 -7.03 5.45 8.50
N GLU A 4 -7.87 6.48 8.61
CA GLU A 4 -9.32 6.34 8.50
C GLU A 4 -9.78 6.79 7.11
N TYR A 5 -10.85 6.21 6.62
CA TYR A 5 -11.44 6.58 5.34
C TYR A 5 -12.97 6.56 5.40
N ASP A 6 -13.60 7.35 4.53
CA ASP A 6 -15.05 7.35 4.37
C ASP A 6 -15.45 6.39 3.24
N PRO A 7 -16.12 5.27 3.57
CA PRO A 7 -16.48 4.27 2.55
C PRO A 7 -17.51 4.77 1.53
N ASN A 8 -18.15 5.92 1.78
CA ASN A 8 -19.04 6.53 0.80
C ASN A 8 -18.27 7.32 -0.26
N ILE A 9 -17.01 7.63 -0.04
CA ILE A 9 -16.16 8.42 -0.94
C ILE A 9 -15.14 7.52 -1.65
N VAL A 10 -14.51 6.61 -0.91
CA VAL A 10 -13.51 5.67 -1.43
C VAL A 10 -13.79 4.29 -0.87
N SER A 11 -13.72 3.26 -1.72
CA SER A 11 -13.96 1.89 -1.27
C SER A 11 -12.70 1.26 -0.69
N TYR A 12 -12.89 0.20 0.10
CA TYR A 12 -11.77 -0.60 0.60
C TYR A 12 -10.98 -1.23 -0.57
N GLU A 13 -11.66 -1.65 -1.62
CA GLU A 13 -11.03 -2.19 -2.83
C GLU A 13 -10.14 -1.15 -3.53
N ASP A 14 -10.57 0.10 -3.58
CA ASP A 14 -9.76 1.19 -4.15
C ASP A 14 -8.45 1.35 -3.36
N LEU A 15 -8.54 1.29 -2.03
CA LEU A 15 -7.36 1.37 -1.16
C LEU A 15 -6.44 0.16 -1.35
N LEU A 16 -7.00 -1.04 -1.48
CA LEU A 16 -6.24 -2.24 -1.78
C LEU A 16 -5.53 -2.14 -3.13
N ASN A 17 -6.19 -1.59 -4.14
CA ASN A 17 -5.58 -1.37 -5.45
C ASN A 17 -4.34 -0.47 -5.36
N VAL A 18 -4.44 0.63 -4.62
CA VAL A 18 -3.29 1.53 -4.37
C VAL A 18 -2.16 0.77 -3.66
N PHE A 19 -2.49 0.02 -2.62
CA PHE A 19 -1.51 -0.77 -1.86
C PHE A 19 -0.75 -1.75 -2.76
N TRP A 20 -1.46 -2.57 -3.54
CA TRP A 20 -0.85 -3.57 -4.41
C TRP A 20 0.04 -2.97 -5.50
N ARG A 21 -0.27 -1.76 -5.95
CA ARG A 21 0.42 -1.11 -7.06
C ARG A 21 1.56 -0.20 -6.65
N THR A 22 1.73 0.08 -5.37
CA THR A 22 2.72 1.04 -4.88
C THR A 22 3.83 0.45 -4.03
N HIS A 23 3.89 -0.88 -3.92
CA HIS A 23 5.01 -1.58 -3.26
C HIS A 23 5.21 -2.94 -3.94
N ASP A 24 6.28 -3.65 -3.57
CA ASP A 24 6.53 -5.01 -4.04
C ASP A 24 5.97 -6.02 -3.03
N PRO A 25 4.86 -6.70 -3.34
CA PRO A 25 4.25 -7.67 -2.44
C PRO A 25 4.83 -9.09 -2.57
N THR A 26 5.92 -9.26 -3.31
CA THR A 26 6.48 -10.58 -3.65
C THR A 26 7.79 -10.91 -2.94
N THR A 27 8.30 -10.00 -2.11
CA THR A 27 9.56 -10.18 -1.38
C THR A 27 9.29 -10.37 0.10
N LYS A 28 9.67 -11.54 0.64
CA LYS A 28 9.44 -11.86 2.04
C LYS A 28 10.38 -11.05 2.94
N ASP A 29 9.79 -10.43 3.98
CA ASP A 29 10.52 -9.66 4.98
C ASP A 29 11.48 -8.63 4.35
N ARG A 30 11.06 -8.04 3.24
CA ARG A 30 11.90 -7.11 2.49
C ARG A 30 11.05 -6.15 1.68
N GLN A 31 11.48 -4.91 1.58
CA GLN A 31 10.92 -3.94 0.64
C GLN A 31 12.07 -3.17 -0.02
N GLY A 32 12.32 -3.46 -1.31
CA GLY A 32 13.48 -2.88 -2.00
C GLY A 32 14.78 -3.19 -1.28
N PRO A 33 15.58 -2.18 -0.89
CA PRO A 33 16.85 -2.37 -0.18
C PRO A 33 16.67 -2.67 1.31
N ASP A 34 15.48 -2.45 1.86
CA ASP A 34 15.20 -2.61 3.29
C ASP A 34 14.86 -4.05 3.63
N VAL A 35 15.66 -4.69 4.47
CA VAL A 35 15.55 -6.10 4.85
C VAL A 35 15.25 -6.23 6.34
N GLY A 36 14.28 -7.07 6.67
CA GLY A 36 13.87 -7.34 8.04
C GLY A 36 12.36 -7.53 8.14
N SER A 37 11.91 -8.20 9.19
CA SER A 37 10.47 -8.47 9.42
C SER A 37 9.65 -7.18 9.53
N GLN A 38 10.27 -6.08 9.97
CA GLN A 38 9.63 -4.76 10.05
C GLN A 38 9.27 -4.19 8.66
N TYR A 39 9.86 -4.71 7.60
CA TYR A 39 9.60 -4.30 6.21
C TYR A 39 8.74 -5.30 5.44
N ARG A 40 8.15 -6.28 6.13
CA ARG A 40 7.29 -7.26 5.49
C ARG A 40 6.03 -6.63 4.91
N SER A 41 5.53 -7.21 3.85
CA SER A 41 4.24 -6.82 3.27
C SER A 41 3.12 -7.43 4.09
N VAL A 42 2.26 -6.62 4.67
CA VAL A 42 1.17 -7.07 5.55
C VAL A 42 -0.03 -6.13 5.44
N ILE A 43 -1.21 -6.71 5.50
CA ILE A 43 -2.48 -5.99 5.64
C ILE A 43 -3.05 -6.37 7.00
N PHE A 44 -3.26 -5.39 7.87
CA PHE A 44 -3.96 -5.57 9.12
C PHE A 44 -5.44 -5.22 8.92
N THR A 45 -6.31 -6.14 9.28
CA THR A 45 -7.75 -6.00 9.07
C THR A 45 -8.46 -5.78 10.40
N TYR A 46 -9.46 -4.90 10.40
CA TYR A 46 -10.22 -4.55 11.60
C TYR A 46 -11.54 -5.33 11.73
N ASP A 47 -11.99 -5.95 10.66
CA ASP A 47 -13.21 -6.76 10.65
C ASP A 47 -13.12 -7.89 9.63
N GLU A 48 -14.11 -8.77 9.66
CA GLU A 48 -14.16 -9.94 8.79
C GLU A 48 -14.37 -9.56 7.32
N GLN A 49 -15.10 -8.50 7.03
CA GLN A 49 -15.33 -8.05 5.67
C GLN A 49 -14.02 -7.59 5.03
N GLN A 50 -13.22 -6.82 5.75
CA GLN A 50 -11.90 -6.40 5.28
C GLN A 50 -11.00 -7.62 5.02
N ARG A 51 -11.01 -8.59 5.92
CA ARG A 51 -10.22 -9.82 5.76
C ARG A 51 -10.62 -10.58 4.50
N GLN A 52 -11.91 -10.74 4.27
CA GLN A 52 -12.42 -11.44 3.07
C GLN A 52 -12.07 -10.69 1.80
N ASP A 53 -12.25 -9.38 1.77
CA ASP A 53 -11.94 -8.55 0.60
C ASP A 53 -10.46 -8.57 0.27
N ALA A 54 -9.60 -8.43 1.27
CA ALA A 54 -8.14 -8.48 1.08
C ALA A 54 -7.69 -9.86 0.58
N SER A 55 -8.21 -10.95 1.16
CA SER A 55 -7.89 -12.32 0.77
C SER A 55 -8.33 -12.61 -0.66
N LYS A 56 -9.52 -12.18 -1.01
CA LYS A 56 -10.08 -12.37 -2.35
C LYS A 56 -9.28 -11.63 -3.40
N TYR A 57 -8.88 -10.39 -3.11
CA TYR A 57 -8.06 -9.59 -4.03
C TYR A 57 -6.69 -10.22 -4.24
N LYS A 58 -6.04 -10.66 -3.17
CA LYS A 58 -4.74 -11.35 -3.23
C LYS A 58 -4.83 -12.60 -4.12
N LYS A 59 -5.86 -13.42 -3.91
CA LYS A 59 -6.08 -14.63 -4.71
C LYS A 59 -6.28 -14.32 -6.20
N LEU A 60 -7.04 -13.26 -6.49
CA LEU A 60 -7.29 -12.84 -7.85
C LEU A 60 -5.99 -12.41 -8.54
N LEU A 61 -5.16 -11.60 -7.90
CA LEU A 61 -3.89 -11.15 -8.44
C LEU A 61 -2.92 -12.31 -8.69
N ASN A 62 -2.85 -13.27 -7.76
CA ASN A 62 -2.02 -14.47 -7.93
C ASN A 62 -2.52 -15.33 -9.10
N ARG A 63 -3.84 -15.49 -9.24
CA ARG A 63 -4.43 -16.27 -10.33
C ARG A 63 -4.17 -15.64 -11.69
N GLN A 64 -4.25 -14.32 -11.77
CA GLN A 64 -4.01 -13.58 -13.00
C GLN A 64 -2.52 -13.37 -13.28
N LYS A 65 -1.65 -13.81 -12.39
CA LYS A 65 -0.18 -13.68 -12.53
C LYS A 65 0.25 -12.24 -12.82
N VAL A 66 -0.34 -11.29 -12.08
CA VAL A 66 -0.05 -9.87 -12.22
C VAL A 66 1.41 -9.55 -11.88
N PHE A 67 1.98 -10.29 -10.93
CA PHE A 67 3.40 -10.18 -10.55
C PHE A 67 4.19 -11.37 -11.06
N ALA A 68 5.48 -11.17 -11.32
CA ALA A 68 6.38 -12.23 -11.79
C ALA A 68 6.52 -13.38 -10.78
N ASN A 69 6.42 -13.07 -9.49
CA ASN A 69 6.51 -14.04 -8.40
C ASN A 69 5.23 -14.03 -7.57
N PRO A 70 4.95 -15.11 -6.80
CA PRO A 70 3.77 -15.14 -5.94
C PRO A 70 3.76 -14.04 -4.88
N ILE A 71 2.57 -13.56 -4.54
CA ILE A 71 2.38 -12.58 -3.47
C ILE A 71 2.64 -13.24 -2.12
N VAL A 72 3.50 -12.62 -1.31
CA VAL A 72 3.84 -13.08 0.04
C VAL A 72 3.20 -12.22 1.14
N THR A 73 2.41 -11.23 0.78
CA THR A 73 1.67 -10.40 1.73
C THR A 73 0.84 -11.25 2.66
N THR A 74 0.97 -11.03 3.97
CA THR A 74 0.10 -11.67 4.97
C THR A 74 -1.09 -10.79 5.28
N ILE A 75 -2.21 -11.43 5.64
CA ILE A 75 -3.43 -10.74 6.05
C ILE A 75 -3.69 -11.17 7.49
N GLU A 76 -3.57 -10.23 8.44
CA GLU A 76 -3.56 -10.49 9.86
C GLU A 76 -4.59 -9.61 10.58
N PRO A 77 -5.15 -10.07 11.72
CA PRO A 77 -6.00 -9.20 12.52
C PRO A 77 -5.22 -7.98 13.02
N ALA A 78 -5.90 -6.83 13.06
CA ALA A 78 -5.30 -5.60 13.57
C ALA A 78 -4.91 -5.78 15.04
N VAL A 79 -3.74 -5.26 15.37
CA VAL A 79 -3.19 -5.22 16.73
C VAL A 79 -2.91 -3.77 17.10
N ASP A 80 -2.36 -3.52 18.28
CA ASP A 80 -2.01 -2.18 18.71
C ASP A 80 -1.10 -1.49 17.68
N PHE A 81 -1.42 -0.26 17.34
CA PHE A 81 -0.60 0.54 16.43
C PHE A 81 0.49 1.26 17.20
N TYR A 82 1.73 1.08 16.77
CA TYR A 82 2.89 1.75 17.35
C TYR A 82 3.41 2.79 16.37
N PRO A 83 3.32 4.10 16.69
CA PRO A 83 3.85 5.15 15.83
C PRO A 83 5.34 4.96 15.56
N THR A 84 5.78 5.30 14.35
CA THR A 84 7.19 5.22 13.98
C THR A 84 8.03 6.22 14.79
N LYS A 85 9.35 5.97 14.84
CA LYS A 85 10.30 6.89 15.48
C LYS A 85 10.35 8.23 14.74
N ALA A 86 10.71 9.29 15.46
CA ALA A 86 10.73 10.65 14.93
C ALA A 86 11.58 10.81 13.67
N ASP A 87 12.69 10.10 13.57
CA ASP A 87 13.58 10.14 12.40
C ASP A 87 12.99 9.49 11.15
N HIS A 88 11.98 8.64 11.30
CA HIS A 88 11.25 8.02 10.18
C HIS A 88 9.95 8.78 9.84
N PHE A 89 9.44 9.57 10.76
CA PHE A 89 8.22 10.34 10.53
C PHE A 89 8.47 11.46 9.53
N ASN A 90 7.61 11.56 8.51
CA ASN A 90 7.71 12.56 7.45
C ASN A 90 9.08 12.54 6.73
N PHE A 91 9.68 11.36 6.63
CA PHE A 91 11.04 11.17 6.14
C PHE A 91 11.26 11.76 4.75
N TYR A 92 10.35 11.52 3.82
CA TYR A 92 10.49 12.02 2.45
C TYR A 92 10.55 13.55 2.40
N ASN A 93 9.62 14.23 3.08
CA ASN A 93 9.56 15.69 3.05
C ASN A 93 10.80 16.34 3.69
N LEU A 94 11.39 15.68 4.69
CA LEU A 94 12.58 16.17 5.38
C LEU A 94 13.89 15.77 4.69
N ASN A 95 13.88 14.82 3.75
CA ASN A 95 15.06 14.24 3.14
C ASN A 95 14.94 14.06 1.63
N LYS A 96 14.26 14.97 0.93
CA LYS A 96 13.97 14.84 -0.51
C LYS A 96 15.20 14.59 -1.37
N ASP A 97 16.32 15.23 -1.03
CA ASP A 97 17.58 15.12 -1.80
C ASP A 97 18.40 13.88 -1.42
N ASN A 98 17.97 13.11 -0.43
CA ASN A 98 18.65 11.88 -0.04
C ASN A 98 18.58 10.85 -1.18
N PRO A 99 19.70 10.19 -1.55
CA PRO A 99 19.71 9.17 -2.59
C PRO A 99 18.69 8.05 -2.38
N TYR A 100 18.43 7.65 -1.12
CA TYR A 100 17.39 6.68 -0.79
C TYR A 100 16.02 7.14 -1.30
N CYS A 101 15.66 8.41 -1.06
CA CYS A 101 14.39 8.98 -1.51
C CYS A 101 14.31 9.02 -3.04
N GLN A 102 15.37 9.40 -3.72
CA GLN A 102 15.40 9.50 -5.19
C GLN A 102 15.26 8.11 -5.83
N ILE A 103 15.86 7.08 -5.26
CA ILE A 103 15.86 5.73 -5.83
C ILE A 103 14.60 4.95 -5.43
N ASN A 104 14.13 5.07 -4.19
CA ASN A 104 13.12 4.19 -3.65
C ASN A 104 11.75 4.83 -3.45
N ILE A 105 11.66 6.14 -3.23
CA ILE A 105 10.40 6.82 -2.91
C ILE A 105 9.84 7.57 -4.12
N VAL A 106 10.65 8.33 -4.83
CA VAL A 106 10.19 9.12 -5.99
C VAL A 106 9.50 8.25 -7.05
N PRO A 107 10.04 7.07 -7.44
CA PRO A 107 9.35 6.21 -8.39
C PRO A 107 7.97 5.74 -7.90
N LYS A 108 7.82 5.49 -6.59
CA LYS A 108 6.53 5.11 -5.99
C LYS A 108 5.53 6.25 -6.05
N LEU A 109 5.95 7.49 -5.80
CA LEU A 109 5.10 8.67 -5.91
C LEU A 109 4.60 8.88 -7.34
N LYS A 110 5.47 8.69 -8.32
CA LYS A 110 5.09 8.77 -9.75
C LYS A 110 4.07 7.69 -10.11
N LYS A 111 4.26 6.48 -9.61
CA LYS A 111 3.33 5.37 -9.83
C LYS A 111 1.98 5.65 -9.16
N LEU A 112 1.98 6.20 -7.96
CA LEU A 112 0.76 6.61 -7.27
C LEU A 112 -0.02 7.65 -8.08
N GLN A 113 0.66 8.64 -8.65
CA GLN A 113 0.02 9.63 -9.51
C GLN A 113 -0.64 8.99 -10.72
N ALA A 114 0.01 8.00 -11.35
CA ALA A 114 -0.56 7.26 -12.47
C ALA A 114 -1.79 6.46 -12.06
N VAL A 115 -1.77 5.81 -10.90
CA VAL A 115 -2.91 5.06 -10.35
C VAL A 115 -4.09 5.98 -10.09
N LEU A 116 -3.85 7.16 -9.52
CA LEU A 116 -4.90 8.15 -9.26
C LEU A 116 -5.50 8.70 -10.57
N ALA A 117 -4.68 8.90 -11.59
CA ALA A 117 -5.16 9.31 -12.92
C ALA A 117 -6.09 8.26 -13.54
N GLU A 118 -5.72 6.96 -13.47
CA GLU A 118 -6.57 5.86 -13.92
C GLU A 118 -7.89 5.82 -13.14
N ALA A 119 -7.85 6.01 -11.83
CA ALA A 119 -9.02 6.04 -10.98
C ALA A 119 -9.98 7.16 -11.40
N THR A 120 -9.47 8.34 -11.71
CA THR A 120 -10.24 9.47 -12.20
C THR A 120 -10.90 9.15 -13.55
N GLU A 121 -10.17 8.53 -14.47
CA GLU A 121 -10.68 8.11 -15.79
C GLU A 121 -11.79 7.06 -15.68
N THR A 122 -11.72 6.19 -14.69
CA THR A 122 -12.73 5.14 -14.47
C THR A 122 -13.92 5.61 -13.65
N GLY A 123 -13.97 6.89 -13.28
CA GLY A 123 -15.08 7.47 -12.50
C GLY A 123 -14.95 7.30 -11.00
N ILE A 124 -13.81 6.81 -10.51
CA ILE A 124 -13.51 6.78 -9.08
C ILE A 124 -13.21 8.22 -8.64
N PRO A 125 -13.71 8.68 -7.48
CA PRO A 125 -13.43 10.03 -6.99
C PRO A 125 -11.94 10.32 -6.91
N ASP A 126 -11.56 11.55 -7.23
CA ASP A 126 -10.17 11.98 -7.07
C ASP A 126 -9.82 12.22 -5.59
N SER A 127 -8.58 12.62 -5.33
CA SER A 127 -8.12 12.81 -3.97
C SER A 127 -8.85 13.91 -3.20
N GLU A 128 -9.43 14.89 -3.90
CA GLU A 128 -10.19 15.96 -3.26
C GLU A 128 -11.56 15.47 -2.81
N GLU A 129 -12.22 14.68 -3.64
CA GLU A 129 -13.51 14.06 -3.30
C GLU A 129 -13.35 12.95 -2.26
N ALA A 130 -12.19 12.29 -2.22
CA ALA A 130 -11.88 11.23 -1.27
C ALA A 130 -11.53 11.74 0.13
N LYS A 131 -11.37 13.03 0.30
CA LYS A 131 -11.15 13.65 1.63
C LYS A 131 -12.47 13.78 2.43
#